data_e413b2b398e3af936bd0d90a83c912b7
#
_entry.id   e413b2b398e3af936bd0d90a83c912b7
#
_cell.length_a   1.000
_cell.length_b   1.000
_cell.length_c   1.000
_cell.angle_alpha   90.00
_cell.angle_beta   90.00
_cell.angle_gamma   90.00
#
_symmetry.space_group_name_H-M   'P 1'
#
loop_
_entity.id
_entity.type
_entity.pdbx_description
1 polymer ?
#
loop_
_entity_poly.entity_id
_entity_poly.type
_entity_poly.pdbx_seq_one_letter_code
_entity_poly.pdbx_strand_id
1 'polypeptide(L)'
;MIRGFISTIAASAALLAATSARAELTLCNRTSYRMEAAIGLEKRANVATRGWFRLDPGQCRQVLEGPLDADMVYVHARTPPVYGSAPLPQDGQAEFCVRAGDFDIANARGCPASQQAYFSAAKPSDSPKGPVVNLAEESDYDDVQARLAGIQRLLVIAGYDAYPIDGVQGSKTQAAVTKFLNDRKLAADAVSAPNFFDSLIEAARNPEGIGFSWCNDTRYAVMASLGIVEMGAIVTRGWYRVEAGQCVRPDLRGDPHRLYSYAEAVDASGRTIKRGDVPLAWGGTVALCTRDGRFELADHKDCPSRGLNSAGFAVIDIGSQPTTTVRFKEP
;
A
#
# COMPACT_ATOMS: atom_id res chain seq x y z
N MET A 1 -42.86 -15.16 78.96
CA MET A 1 -41.78 -14.27 78.51
C MET A 1 -41.32 -14.75 77.12
N ILE A 2 -41.85 -14.14 76.08
CA ILE A 2 -41.59 -14.50 74.68
C ILE A 2 -40.80 -13.30 74.06
N ARG A 3 -39.57 -13.53 73.76
CA ARG A 3 -38.67 -12.53 73.06
C ARG A 3 -38.81 -12.74 71.55
N GLY A 4 -39.44 -11.78 70.89
CA GLY A 4 -39.48 -11.74 69.42
C GLY A 4 -38.13 -11.26 68.87
N PHE A 5 -37.58 -12.00 67.87
CA PHE A 5 -36.45 -11.57 67.04
C PHE A 5 -36.98 -10.86 65.80
N ILE A 6 -36.60 -9.60 65.65
CA ILE A 6 -36.85 -8.84 64.45
C ILE A 6 -35.63 -9.02 63.54
N SER A 7 -35.79 -9.75 62.43
CA SER A 7 -34.76 -9.87 61.37
C SER A 7 -34.89 -8.71 60.41
N THR A 8 -33.92 -7.82 60.38
CA THR A 8 -33.79 -6.77 59.37
C THR A 8 -33.11 -7.32 58.11
N ILE A 9 -33.86 -7.40 57.02
CA ILE A 9 -33.31 -7.75 55.70
C ILE A 9 -32.73 -6.48 55.07
N ALA A 10 -31.42 -6.41 54.96
CA ALA A 10 -30.70 -5.35 54.23
C ALA A 10 -30.74 -5.69 52.74
N ALA A 11 -31.52 -4.95 51.97
CA ALA A 11 -31.55 -5.03 50.50
C ALA A 11 -30.31 -4.29 49.94
N SER A 12 -29.30 -5.03 49.46
CA SER A 12 -28.16 -4.48 48.74
C SER A 12 -28.56 -4.16 47.30
N ALA A 13 -28.76 -2.90 46.99
CA ALA A 13 -28.94 -2.41 45.60
C ALA A 13 -27.57 -2.46 44.89
N ALA A 14 -27.36 -3.45 44.01
CA ALA A 14 -26.25 -3.47 43.09
C ALA A 14 -26.46 -2.40 42.03
N LEU A 15 -25.72 -1.30 42.09
CA LEU A 15 -25.59 -0.35 40.98
C LEU A 15 -24.86 -1.06 39.82
N LEU A 16 -25.60 -1.46 38.81
CA LEU A 16 -25.06 -1.79 37.49
C LEU A 16 -24.57 -0.49 36.86
N ALA A 17 -23.26 -0.23 36.97
CA ALA A 17 -22.60 0.81 36.17
C ALA A 17 -22.69 0.37 34.70
N ALA A 18 -23.65 0.95 33.96
CA ALA A 18 -23.67 0.84 32.52
C ALA A 18 -22.41 1.54 32.01
N THR A 19 -21.38 0.77 31.67
CA THR A 19 -20.24 1.26 30.90
C THR A 19 -20.79 1.67 29.54
N SER A 20 -20.94 2.97 29.32
CA SER A 20 -21.23 3.52 27.99
C SER A 20 -20.17 2.97 27.04
N ALA A 21 -20.58 2.11 26.12
CA ALA A 21 -19.73 1.68 25.03
C ALA A 21 -19.29 2.96 24.29
N ARG A 22 -18.02 3.34 24.43
CA ARG A 22 -17.45 4.46 23.68
C ARG A 22 -17.45 4.01 22.22
N ALA A 23 -18.20 4.71 21.38
CA ALA A 23 -18.20 4.46 19.95
C ALA A 23 -16.87 4.98 19.39
N GLU A 24 -15.91 4.09 19.23
CA GLU A 24 -14.53 4.37 18.82
C GLU A 24 -14.39 4.00 17.35
N LEU A 25 -13.98 4.95 16.47
CA LEU A 25 -13.74 4.62 15.07
C LEU A 25 -12.49 3.75 14.91
N THR A 26 -12.65 2.60 14.27
CA THR A 26 -11.58 1.66 13.97
C THR A 26 -11.36 1.58 12.46
N LEU A 27 -10.10 1.61 12.02
CA LEU A 27 -9.70 1.26 10.65
C LEU A 27 -9.11 -0.15 10.65
N CYS A 28 -9.57 -1.00 9.73
CA CYS A 28 -9.02 -2.33 9.47
C CYS A 28 -8.41 -2.39 8.08
N ASN A 29 -7.17 -2.85 7.99
CA ASN A 29 -6.47 -3.03 6.73
C ASN A 29 -6.69 -4.45 6.20
N ARG A 30 -7.61 -4.63 5.27
CA ARG A 30 -7.89 -5.87 4.57
C ARG A 30 -7.22 -5.94 3.19
N THR A 31 -6.08 -5.30 3.07
CA THR A 31 -5.24 -5.37 1.86
C THR A 31 -3.95 -6.11 2.14
N SER A 32 -3.28 -6.55 1.10
CA SER A 32 -1.94 -7.13 1.16
C SER A 32 -0.82 -6.08 1.26
N TYR A 33 -1.17 -4.80 1.41
CA TYR A 33 -0.22 -3.70 1.51
C TYR A 33 -0.16 -3.14 2.93
N ARG A 34 1.05 -2.95 3.48
CA ARG A 34 1.21 -2.06 4.61
C ARG A 34 0.88 -0.63 4.17
N MET A 35 0.16 0.10 4.97
CA MET A 35 -0.23 1.46 4.65
C MET A 35 -0.16 2.41 5.83
N GLU A 36 -0.13 3.69 5.52
CA GLU A 36 -0.39 4.79 6.44
C GLU A 36 -1.70 5.44 6.01
N ALA A 37 -2.67 5.45 6.91
CA ALA A 37 -3.99 6.02 6.68
C ALA A 37 -4.16 7.34 7.41
N ALA A 38 -4.96 8.23 6.82
CA ALA A 38 -5.47 9.43 7.46
C ALA A 38 -6.99 9.43 7.39
N ILE A 39 -7.65 9.98 8.42
CA ILE A 39 -9.09 10.17 8.45
C ILE A 39 -9.43 11.65 8.28
N GLY A 40 -10.57 11.91 7.60
CA GLY A 40 -11.25 13.18 7.53
C GLY A 40 -12.61 13.06 8.21
N LEU A 41 -12.92 13.97 9.10
CA LEU A 41 -14.19 14.04 9.82
C LEU A 41 -14.89 15.35 9.45
N GLU A 42 -16.01 15.26 8.75
CA GLU A 42 -16.79 16.43 8.36
C GLU A 42 -18.01 16.55 9.26
N LYS A 43 -18.18 17.74 9.84
CA LYS A 43 -19.36 18.13 10.61
C LYS A 43 -19.80 19.53 10.20
N ARG A 44 -21.03 19.69 9.68
CA ARG A 44 -21.60 20.96 9.25
C ARG A 44 -20.66 21.77 8.34
N ALA A 45 -20.08 21.10 7.31
CA ALA A 45 -19.12 21.66 6.37
C ALA A 45 -17.70 22.00 6.93
N ASN A 46 -17.47 21.87 8.22
CA ASN A 46 -16.11 21.93 8.77
C ASN A 46 -15.46 20.54 8.69
N VAL A 47 -14.21 20.48 8.26
CA VAL A 47 -13.47 19.21 8.16
C VAL A 47 -12.27 19.26 9.08
N ALA A 48 -12.10 18.23 9.88
CA ALA A 48 -10.87 17.95 10.61
C ALA A 48 -10.18 16.73 9.98
N THR A 49 -8.85 16.74 9.87
CA THR A 49 -8.08 15.58 9.41
C THR A 49 -7.05 15.17 10.45
N ARG A 50 -6.86 13.85 10.57
CA ARG A 50 -5.90 13.26 11.51
C ARG A 50 -5.17 12.08 10.83
N GLY A 51 -3.89 11.93 11.05
CA GLY A 51 -3.01 10.88 10.53
C GLY A 51 -1.58 11.05 11.03
N TRP A 52 -0.63 10.20 10.70
CA TRP A 52 -0.78 9.00 9.89
C TRP A 52 -0.93 7.79 10.80
N PHE A 53 -1.92 6.99 10.55
CA PHE A 53 -2.12 5.72 11.26
C PHE A 53 -1.50 4.60 10.45
N ARG A 54 -0.40 4.04 10.95
CA ARG A 54 0.22 2.87 10.34
C ARG A 54 -0.65 1.65 10.59
N LEU A 55 -0.91 0.89 9.51
CA LEU A 55 -1.72 -0.32 9.49
C LEU A 55 -0.99 -1.40 8.70
N ASP A 56 -0.55 -2.44 9.38
CA ASP A 56 -0.05 -3.63 8.72
C ASP A 56 -1.20 -4.44 8.10
N PRO A 57 -0.94 -5.27 7.08
CA PRO A 57 -1.96 -6.16 6.52
C PRO A 57 -2.64 -7.00 7.60
N GLY A 58 -3.97 -7.05 7.59
CA GLY A 58 -4.79 -7.75 8.59
C GLY A 58 -4.87 -7.04 9.95
N GLN A 59 -4.33 -5.84 10.11
CA GLN A 59 -4.38 -5.09 11.35
C GLN A 59 -5.59 -4.17 11.40
N CYS A 60 -6.28 -4.19 12.55
CA CYS A 60 -7.26 -3.18 12.92
C CYS A 60 -6.67 -2.24 13.98
N ARG A 61 -6.91 -0.94 13.85
CA ARG A 61 -6.42 0.09 14.77
C ARG A 61 -7.53 1.10 15.06
N GLN A 62 -7.74 1.38 16.34
CA GLN A 62 -8.56 2.48 16.78
C GLN A 62 -7.88 3.80 16.41
N VAL A 63 -8.60 4.69 15.71
CA VAL A 63 -8.08 5.96 15.19
C VAL A 63 -8.78 7.19 15.76
N LEU A 64 -9.90 6.95 16.46
CA LEU A 64 -10.64 7.98 17.17
C LEU A 64 -11.08 7.45 18.52
N GLU A 65 -10.81 8.21 19.57
CA GLU A 65 -11.27 7.93 20.92
C GLU A 65 -12.57 8.72 21.18
N GLY A 66 -13.57 8.06 21.75
CA GLY A 66 -14.87 8.65 22.06
C GLY A 66 -15.88 8.54 20.93
N PRO A 67 -17.08 9.15 21.07
CA PRO A 67 -18.16 9.02 20.12
C PRO A 67 -17.77 9.64 18.76
N LEU A 68 -18.11 8.94 17.67
CA LEU A 68 -17.99 9.48 16.32
C LEU A 68 -19.01 10.61 16.12
N ASP A 69 -18.56 11.86 16.23
CA ASP A 69 -19.37 13.06 16.04
C ASP A 69 -19.03 13.71 14.69
N ALA A 70 -19.44 13.06 13.62
CA ALA A 70 -19.23 13.50 12.25
C ALA A 70 -20.43 13.12 11.37
N ASP A 71 -20.79 13.99 10.43
CA ASP A 71 -21.82 13.75 9.43
C ASP A 71 -21.28 12.81 8.33
N MET A 72 -19.98 12.95 8.00
CA MET A 72 -19.28 12.13 7.02
C MET A 72 -17.88 11.76 7.52
N VAL A 73 -17.48 10.55 7.21
CA VAL A 73 -16.11 10.03 7.43
C VAL A 73 -15.43 9.88 6.08
N TYR A 74 -14.20 10.32 6.00
CA TYR A 74 -13.36 10.15 4.82
C TYR A 74 -12.06 9.44 5.19
N VAL A 75 -11.49 8.71 4.27
CA VAL A 75 -10.20 8.03 4.45
C VAL A 75 -9.31 8.29 3.26
N HIS A 76 -8.04 8.57 3.54
CA HIS A 76 -6.95 8.55 2.59
C HIS A 76 -5.91 7.53 3.06
N ALA A 77 -5.32 6.77 2.13
CA ALA A 77 -4.26 5.84 2.45
C ALA A 77 -3.10 5.98 1.45
N ARG A 78 -1.89 5.76 1.94
CA ARG A 78 -0.67 5.70 1.13
C ARG A 78 0.15 4.48 1.53
N THR A 79 0.92 3.94 0.58
CA THR A 79 1.82 2.82 0.81
C THR A 79 3.27 3.28 0.82
N PRO A 80 4.18 2.59 1.55
CA PRO A 80 5.62 2.78 1.39
C PRO A 80 6.06 2.59 -0.08
N PRO A 81 7.09 3.34 -0.52
CA PRO A 81 7.59 3.27 -1.91
C PRO A 81 8.03 1.88 -2.36
N VAL A 82 8.33 0.98 -1.43
CA VAL A 82 8.74 -0.40 -1.70
C VAL A 82 7.74 -1.18 -2.56
N TYR A 83 6.46 -0.81 -2.52
CA TYR A 83 5.42 -1.44 -3.33
C TYR A 83 5.29 -0.85 -4.74
N GLY A 84 6.05 0.19 -5.06
CA GLY A 84 5.84 0.92 -6.30
C GLY A 84 4.47 1.59 -6.36
N SER A 85 3.78 1.47 -7.49
CA SER A 85 2.38 1.95 -7.63
C SER A 85 1.41 0.94 -7.05
N ALA A 86 1.14 0.99 -5.76
CA ALA A 86 0.12 0.13 -5.17
C ALA A 86 -1.28 0.55 -5.63
N PRO A 87 -2.16 -0.43 -5.95
CA PRO A 87 -3.54 -0.18 -6.30
C PRO A 87 -4.38 0.06 -5.06
N LEU A 88 -4.17 1.17 -4.39
CA LEU A 88 -5.07 1.56 -3.33
C LEU A 88 -6.28 2.26 -3.95
N PRO A 89 -7.49 2.04 -3.42
CA PRO A 89 -8.65 2.80 -3.84
C PRO A 89 -8.47 4.25 -3.37
N GLN A 90 -7.80 5.07 -4.19
CA GLN A 90 -7.58 6.49 -3.99
C GLN A 90 -8.45 7.33 -4.93
N ASP A 91 -9.58 6.79 -5.35
CA ASP A 91 -10.56 7.49 -6.20
C ASP A 91 -11.34 8.55 -5.42
N GLY A 92 -10.78 9.02 -4.32
CA GLY A 92 -11.33 10.08 -3.50
C GLY A 92 -11.38 11.39 -4.26
N GLN A 93 -12.53 12.07 -4.21
CA GLN A 93 -12.74 13.38 -4.82
C GLN A 93 -12.66 14.51 -3.80
N ALA A 94 -12.65 14.20 -2.51
CA ALA A 94 -12.60 15.19 -1.45
C ALA A 94 -11.14 15.56 -1.15
N GLU A 95 -10.79 16.82 -1.35
CA GLU A 95 -9.45 17.34 -1.15
C GLU A 95 -9.32 17.96 0.22
N PHE A 96 -8.46 17.38 1.07
CA PHE A 96 -8.22 17.87 2.43
C PHE A 96 -6.73 17.99 2.74
N CYS A 97 -6.43 18.79 3.77
CA CYS A 97 -5.07 19.07 4.23
C CYS A 97 -4.48 17.89 5.00
N VAL A 98 -3.20 17.62 4.74
CA VAL A 98 -2.36 16.64 5.44
C VAL A 98 -1.00 17.26 5.75
N ARG A 99 -0.19 16.59 6.60
CA ARG A 99 1.22 16.94 6.86
C ARG A 99 2.13 15.73 6.67
N ALA A 100 3.43 15.96 6.59
CA ALA A 100 4.41 14.89 6.38
C ALA A 100 4.48 13.90 7.55
N GLY A 101 4.57 14.39 8.79
CA GLY A 101 4.52 13.58 10.02
C GLY A 101 3.11 13.45 10.59
N ASP A 102 2.98 12.88 11.78
CA ASP A 102 1.72 12.79 12.50
C ASP A 102 1.05 14.15 12.63
N PHE A 103 -0.26 14.20 12.43
CA PHE A 103 -1.00 15.47 12.41
C PHE A 103 -2.43 15.35 12.94
N ASP A 104 -2.93 16.49 13.42
CA ASP A 104 -4.32 16.77 13.75
C ASP A 104 -4.62 18.19 13.28
N ILE A 105 -5.49 18.36 12.29
CA ILE A 105 -5.79 19.65 11.65
C ILE A 105 -7.28 19.91 11.77
N ALA A 106 -7.66 20.95 12.53
CA ALA A 106 -9.07 21.27 12.82
C ALA A 106 -9.83 21.86 11.62
N ASN A 107 -9.17 22.64 10.76
CA ASN A 107 -9.74 23.22 9.55
C ASN A 107 -8.93 22.77 8.35
N ALA A 108 -9.27 21.58 7.82
CA ALA A 108 -8.46 20.88 6.85
C ALA A 108 -8.80 21.23 5.40
N ARG A 109 -9.13 22.49 5.11
CA ARG A 109 -9.38 23.00 3.75
C ARG A 109 -8.50 24.23 3.46
N GLY A 110 -8.22 24.49 2.18
CA GLY A 110 -7.52 25.71 1.75
C GLY A 110 -6.02 25.75 2.02
N CYS A 111 -5.38 24.60 2.23
CA CYS A 111 -3.93 24.49 2.36
C CYS A 111 -3.23 24.52 0.99
N PRO A 112 -1.89 24.76 0.95
CA PRO A 112 -1.11 24.64 -0.28
C PRO A 112 -1.20 23.24 -0.91
N ALA A 113 -1.12 23.16 -2.23
CA ALA A 113 -1.21 21.88 -2.97
C ALA A 113 -0.23 20.81 -2.48
N SER A 114 0.96 21.20 -2.00
CA SER A 114 1.95 20.26 -1.41
C SER A 114 1.52 19.65 -0.07
N GLN A 115 0.43 20.14 0.51
CA GLN A 115 -0.16 19.64 1.76
C GLN A 115 -1.58 19.12 1.56
N GLN A 116 -1.97 18.82 0.35
CA GLN A 116 -3.27 18.29 -0.01
C GLN A 116 -3.20 16.80 -0.32
N ALA A 117 -4.27 16.08 0.02
CA ALA A 117 -4.47 14.69 -0.36
C ALA A 117 -5.96 14.46 -0.71
N TYR A 118 -6.20 13.51 -1.60
CA TYR A 118 -7.55 13.13 -1.99
C TYR A 118 -8.08 12.04 -1.07
N PHE A 119 -9.23 12.30 -0.47
CA PHE A 119 -9.90 11.41 0.46
C PHE A 119 -11.15 10.81 -0.18
N SER A 120 -11.37 9.53 0.06
CA SER A 120 -12.60 8.81 -0.31
C SER A 120 -13.60 8.84 0.83
N ALA A 121 -14.87 9.11 0.53
CA ALA A 121 -15.93 8.96 1.51
C ALA A 121 -16.06 7.50 1.94
N ALA A 122 -16.09 7.26 3.25
CA ALA A 122 -16.20 5.94 3.84
C ALA A 122 -17.51 5.80 4.59
N LYS A 123 -18.12 4.61 4.50
CA LYS A 123 -19.28 4.24 5.31
C LYS A 123 -18.82 3.29 6.41
N PRO A 124 -18.69 3.75 7.66
CA PRO A 124 -18.41 2.85 8.76
C PRO A 124 -19.51 1.79 8.89
N SER A 125 -19.11 0.54 9.10
CA SER A 125 -20.03 -0.54 9.49
C SER A 125 -20.14 -0.62 11.01
N ASP A 126 -21.33 -0.93 11.51
CA ASP A 126 -21.53 -1.12 12.95
C ASP A 126 -20.84 -2.41 13.43
N SER A 127 -20.17 -2.32 14.58
CA SER A 127 -19.66 -3.47 15.28
C SER A 127 -19.91 -3.35 16.80
N PRO A 128 -19.83 -4.44 17.57
CA PRO A 128 -19.98 -4.37 19.02
C PRO A 128 -18.99 -3.46 19.74
N LYS A 129 -17.87 -3.15 19.07
CA LYS A 129 -16.81 -2.26 19.58
C LYS A 129 -16.86 -0.84 19.00
N GLY A 130 -17.91 -0.50 18.26
CA GLY A 130 -18.04 0.79 17.56
C GLY A 130 -17.88 0.71 16.04
N PRO A 131 -17.99 1.83 15.34
CA PRO A 131 -17.93 1.88 13.89
C PRO A 131 -16.55 1.46 13.34
N VAL A 132 -16.57 0.67 12.26
CA VAL A 132 -15.37 0.13 11.60
C VAL A 132 -15.37 0.52 10.13
N VAL A 133 -14.24 0.99 9.63
CA VAL A 133 -13.99 1.18 8.20
C VAL A 133 -12.94 0.16 7.75
N ASN A 134 -13.29 -0.67 6.77
CA ASN A 134 -12.40 -1.61 6.14
C ASN A 134 -11.73 -0.96 4.91
N LEU A 135 -10.41 -0.97 4.87
CA LEU A 135 -9.62 -0.66 3.68
C LEU A 135 -9.39 -1.99 2.95
N ALA A 136 -9.97 -2.13 1.76
CA ALA A 136 -9.94 -3.37 0.98
C ALA A 136 -9.30 -3.14 -0.40
N GLU A 137 -8.82 -4.21 -1.01
CA GLU A 137 -8.42 -4.29 -2.42
C GLU A 137 -9.40 -5.20 -3.17
N GLU A 138 -9.18 -5.41 -4.48
CA GLU A 138 -10.07 -6.25 -5.30
C GLU A 138 -10.20 -7.70 -4.79
N SER A 139 -9.17 -8.20 -4.10
CA SER A 139 -9.14 -9.53 -3.51
C SER A 139 -9.79 -9.55 -2.12
N ASP A 140 -10.97 -9.38 -1.90
CA ASP A 140 -11.76 -9.33 -0.64
C ASP A 140 -11.24 -10.27 0.49
N TYR A 141 -10.07 -9.91 1.05
CA TYR A 141 -9.43 -10.66 2.12
C TYR A 141 -10.13 -10.44 3.47
N ASP A 142 -10.20 -11.47 4.28
CA ASP A 142 -10.39 -11.31 5.73
C ASP A 142 -9.07 -10.86 6.40
N ASP A 143 -9.09 -10.60 7.71
CA ASP A 143 -7.92 -10.07 8.43
C ASP A 143 -6.74 -11.06 8.42
N VAL A 144 -6.99 -12.37 8.47
CA VAL A 144 -5.98 -13.42 8.45
C VAL A 144 -5.38 -13.57 7.05
N GLN A 145 -6.23 -13.59 6.04
CA GLN A 145 -5.84 -13.65 4.64
C GLN A 145 -5.05 -12.42 4.23
N ALA A 146 -5.48 -11.22 4.62
CA ALA A 146 -4.78 -9.97 4.35
C ALA A 146 -3.36 -9.99 4.94
N ARG A 147 -3.22 -10.45 6.21
CA ARG A 147 -1.91 -10.59 6.83
C ARG A 147 -1.00 -11.53 6.03
N LEU A 148 -1.49 -12.68 5.64
CA LEU A 148 -0.72 -13.67 4.90
C LEU A 148 -0.38 -13.18 3.49
N ALA A 149 -1.33 -12.58 2.78
CA ALA A 149 -1.11 -11.96 1.48
C ALA A 149 -0.06 -10.84 1.54
N GLY A 150 -0.05 -10.06 2.63
CA GLY A 150 0.97 -9.04 2.88
C GLY A 150 2.37 -9.63 3.08
N ILE A 151 2.48 -10.74 3.79
CA ILE A 151 3.74 -11.49 3.95
C ILE A 151 4.20 -12.02 2.59
N GLN A 152 3.31 -12.70 1.83
CA GLN A 152 3.61 -13.21 0.50
C GLN A 152 4.10 -12.10 -0.43
N ARG A 153 3.40 -10.95 -0.48
CA ARG A 153 3.77 -9.81 -1.32
C ARG A 153 5.16 -9.27 -1.01
N LEU A 154 5.45 -9.01 0.25
CA LEU A 154 6.76 -8.47 0.65
C LEU A 154 7.89 -9.48 0.45
N LEU A 155 7.63 -10.78 0.66
CA LEU A 155 8.59 -11.83 0.34
C LEU A 155 8.89 -11.88 -1.16
N VAL A 156 7.87 -11.80 -2.01
CA VAL A 156 8.05 -11.73 -3.48
C VAL A 156 8.87 -10.51 -3.86
N ILE A 157 8.56 -9.32 -3.34
CA ILE A 157 9.33 -8.09 -3.58
C ILE A 157 10.78 -8.25 -3.10
N ALA A 158 10.99 -8.90 -1.95
CA ALA A 158 12.33 -9.19 -1.41
C ALA A 158 13.08 -10.32 -2.16
N GLY A 159 12.43 -10.99 -3.14
CA GLY A 159 13.06 -12.00 -4.00
C GLY A 159 12.90 -13.44 -3.55
N TYR A 160 11.96 -13.72 -2.65
CA TYR A 160 11.61 -15.08 -2.25
C TYR A 160 10.42 -15.61 -3.06
N ASP A 161 10.42 -16.92 -3.38
CA ASP A 161 9.32 -17.56 -4.13
C ASP A 161 8.12 -17.82 -3.20
N ALA A 162 7.33 -16.76 -2.95
CA ALA A 162 6.10 -16.81 -2.16
C ALA A 162 4.83 -16.63 -3.02
N TYR A 163 4.94 -16.73 -4.32
CA TYR A 163 3.80 -16.59 -5.24
C TYR A 163 2.93 -17.88 -5.28
N PRO A 164 1.59 -17.82 -5.42
CA PRO A 164 0.75 -16.65 -5.62
C PRO A 164 0.51 -15.81 -4.34
N ILE A 165 0.13 -14.53 -4.54
CA ILE A 165 -0.27 -13.64 -3.46
C ILE A 165 -1.78 -13.78 -3.31
N ASP A 166 -2.21 -14.75 -2.53
CA ASP A 166 -3.62 -15.18 -2.40
C ASP A 166 -4.13 -15.23 -0.96
N GLY A 167 -3.24 -14.96 0.01
CA GLY A 167 -3.58 -15.06 1.42
C GLY A 167 -3.80 -16.49 1.91
N VAL A 168 -3.33 -17.50 1.17
CA VAL A 168 -3.47 -18.92 1.53
C VAL A 168 -2.12 -19.49 1.95
N GLN A 169 -2.12 -20.20 3.09
CA GLN A 169 -0.92 -20.88 3.58
C GLN A 169 -0.63 -22.12 2.72
N GLY A 170 0.41 -22.02 1.89
CA GLY A 170 0.90 -23.13 1.07
C GLY A 170 2.34 -23.53 1.39
N SER A 171 2.80 -24.64 0.81
CA SER A 171 4.20 -25.11 0.98
C SER A 171 5.23 -24.11 0.47
N LYS A 172 4.96 -23.42 -0.65
CA LYS A 172 5.82 -22.36 -1.17
C LYS A 172 5.93 -21.17 -0.18
N THR A 173 4.81 -20.67 0.32
CA THR A 173 4.79 -19.60 1.31
C THR A 173 5.58 -20.00 2.56
N GLN A 174 5.38 -21.23 3.05
CA GLN A 174 6.11 -21.74 4.22
C GLN A 174 7.62 -21.82 3.95
N ALA A 175 8.02 -22.33 2.79
CA ALA A 175 9.43 -22.43 2.41
C ALA A 175 10.07 -21.03 2.27
N ALA A 176 9.35 -20.08 1.64
CA ALA A 176 9.82 -18.69 1.50
C ALA A 176 9.99 -17.99 2.86
N VAL A 177 9.02 -18.13 3.76
CA VAL A 177 9.12 -17.60 5.14
C VAL A 177 10.32 -18.22 5.88
N THR A 178 10.47 -19.54 5.83
CA THR A 178 11.58 -20.22 6.49
C THR A 178 12.93 -19.76 5.95
N LYS A 179 13.05 -19.63 4.62
CA LYS A 179 14.26 -19.11 3.98
C LYS A 179 14.55 -17.68 4.40
N PHE A 180 13.55 -16.81 4.41
CA PHE A 180 13.68 -15.42 4.85
C PHE A 180 14.16 -15.31 6.30
N LEU A 181 13.55 -16.08 7.21
CA LEU A 181 13.97 -16.10 8.63
C LEU A 181 15.43 -16.52 8.79
N ASN A 182 15.86 -17.57 8.08
CA ASN A 182 17.23 -18.05 8.09
C ASN A 182 18.22 -17.02 7.53
N ASP A 183 17.92 -16.45 6.35
CA ASP A 183 18.77 -15.45 5.68
C ASP A 183 18.95 -14.19 6.53
N ARG A 184 17.91 -13.80 7.27
CA ARG A 184 17.91 -12.64 8.18
C ARG A 184 18.28 -12.97 9.63
N LYS A 185 18.60 -14.23 9.94
CA LYS A 185 18.94 -14.73 11.28
C LYS A 185 17.87 -14.38 12.32
N LEU A 186 16.61 -14.47 11.93
CA LEU A 186 15.45 -14.24 12.79
C LEU A 186 15.01 -15.54 13.44
N ALA A 187 14.46 -15.46 14.65
CA ALA A 187 13.87 -16.61 15.31
C ALA A 187 12.58 -17.08 14.61
N ALA A 188 12.21 -18.35 14.74
CA ALA A 188 11.06 -18.93 14.06
C ALA A 188 9.72 -18.27 14.46
N ASP A 189 9.60 -17.74 15.66
CA ASP A 189 8.44 -17.03 16.18
C ASP A 189 8.36 -15.56 15.76
N ALA A 190 9.41 -15.04 15.12
CA ALA A 190 9.46 -13.65 14.62
C ALA A 190 8.30 -13.30 13.69
N VAL A 191 7.71 -14.30 13.01
CA VAL A 191 6.52 -14.11 12.14
C VAL A 191 5.34 -13.51 12.92
N SER A 192 5.22 -13.82 14.22
CA SER A 192 4.17 -13.32 15.10
C SER A 192 4.54 -12.00 15.79
N ALA A 193 5.79 -11.54 15.65
CA ALA A 193 6.25 -10.32 16.30
C ALA A 193 5.62 -9.06 15.68
N PRO A 194 5.34 -8.02 16.48
CA PRO A 194 4.74 -6.77 15.99
C PRO A 194 5.58 -6.05 14.93
N ASN A 195 6.88 -6.26 14.91
CA ASN A 195 7.82 -5.64 13.99
C ASN A 195 8.18 -6.53 12.79
N PHE A 196 7.50 -7.65 12.58
CA PHE A 196 7.82 -8.57 11.48
C PHE A 196 7.68 -7.89 10.11
N PHE A 197 6.64 -7.09 9.93
CA PHE A 197 6.49 -6.32 8.71
C PHE A 197 7.59 -5.26 8.49
N ASP A 198 8.23 -4.76 9.55
CA ASP A 198 9.39 -3.87 9.39
C ASP A 198 10.58 -4.64 8.79
N SER A 199 10.82 -5.86 9.26
CA SER A 199 11.88 -6.72 8.73
C SER A 199 11.64 -7.10 7.26
N LEU A 200 10.38 -7.35 6.88
CA LEU A 200 10.00 -7.62 5.49
C LEU A 200 10.17 -6.38 4.61
N ILE A 201 9.75 -5.20 5.05
CA ILE A 201 9.93 -3.93 4.34
C ILE A 201 11.42 -3.61 4.14
N GLU A 202 12.23 -3.83 5.16
CA GLU A 202 13.69 -3.67 5.08
C GLU A 202 14.29 -4.58 4.01
N ALA A 203 13.92 -5.86 4.00
CA ALA A 203 14.35 -6.82 3.00
C ALA A 203 13.89 -6.42 1.59
N ALA A 204 12.66 -5.96 1.47
CA ALA A 204 12.09 -5.55 0.19
C ALA A 204 12.70 -4.24 -0.36
N ARG A 205 13.23 -3.38 0.51
CA ARG A 205 13.99 -2.17 0.09
C ARG A 205 15.34 -2.52 -0.51
N ASN A 206 15.96 -3.59 -0.02
CA ASN A 206 17.27 -4.06 -0.45
C ASN A 206 17.15 -5.52 -0.92
N PRO A 207 16.52 -5.77 -2.07
CA PRO A 207 16.29 -7.12 -2.56
C PRO A 207 17.63 -7.76 -2.93
N GLU A 208 18.08 -8.71 -2.11
CA GLU A 208 19.18 -9.60 -2.43
C GLU A 208 18.59 -10.88 -3.00
N GLY A 209 18.84 -11.20 -4.28
CA GLY A 209 18.43 -12.51 -4.81
C GLY A 209 17.78 -12.49 -6.18
N ILE A 210 17.20 -13.63 -6.54
CA ILE A 210 16.66 -14.01 -7.87
C ILE A 210 15.55 -13.06 -8.33
N GLY A 211 15.59 -12.61 -9.58
CA GLY A 211 14.56 -11.87 -10.28
C GLY A 211 15.01 -10.55 -10.89
N PHE A 212 14.05 -9.72 -11.29
CA PHE A 212 14.29 -8.44 -11.93
C PHE A 212 14.11 -7.28 -10.93
N SER A 213 14.97 -6.27 -11.01
CA SER A 213 14.84 -5.05 -10.21
C SER A 213 15.23 -3.81 -11.00
N TRP A 214 14.63 -2.67 -10.65
CA TRP A 214 15.09 -1.34 -11.02
C TRP A 214 15.80 -0.71 -9.84
N CYS A 215 16.98 -0.12 -10.06
CA CYS A 215 17.66 0.70 -9.08
C CYS A 215 17.85 2.12 -9.63
N ASN A 216 17.53 3.12 -8.85
CA ASN A 216 17.64 4.51 -9.24
C ASN A 216 18.89 5.15 -8.63
N ASP A 217 19.94 5.24 -9.42
CA ASP A 217 21.21 5.89 -9.04
C ASP A 217 21.21 7.39 -9.42
N THR A 218 20.05 7.99 -9.74
CA THR A 218 19.90 9.43 -10.03
C THR A 218 19.47 10.20 -8.79
N ARG A 219 19.51 11.53 -8.87
CA ARG A 219 18.98 12.43 -7.83
C ARG A 219 17.48 12.69 -7.94
N TYR A 220 16.82 12.23 -9.00
CA TYR A 220 15.39 12.46 -9.27
C TYR A 220 14.57 11.26 -8.85
N ALA A 221 13.28 11.44 -8.58
CA ALA A 221 12.36 10.32 -8.60
C ALA A 221 12.20 9.82 -10.05
N VAL A 222 12.09 8.51 -10.23
CA VAL A 222 11.92 7.86 -11.54
C VAL A 222 10.60 7.11 -11.55
N MET A 223 9.81 7.30 -12.62
CA MET A 223 8.60 6.54 -12.89
C MET A 223 8.93 5.46 -13.92
N ALA A 224 8.91 4.19 -13.50
CA ALA A 224 9.24 3.05 -14.35
C ALA A 224 7.99 2.31 -14.81
N SER A 225 8.06 1.72 -15.99
CA SER A 225 7.00 0.89 -16.58
C SER A 225 7.60 -0.42 -17.08
N LEU A 226 6.84 -1.49 -16.89
CA LEU A 226 7.21 -2.86 -17.22
C LEU A 226 6.30 -3.41 -18.32
N GLY A 227 6.86 -4.08 -19.33
CA GLY A 227 6.15 -4.93 -20.26
C GLY A 227 6.52 -6.39 -20.04
N ILE A 228 5.53 -7.28 -20.03
CA ILE A 228 5.71 -8.74 -19.89
C ILE A 228 4.89 -9.44 -20.98
N VAL A 229 5.38 -10.55 -21.51
CA VAL A 229 4.60 -11.38 -22.44
C VAL A 229 3.65 -12.27 -21.64
N GLU A 230 2.36 -12.03 -21.79
CA GLU A 230 1.30 -12.82 -21.17
C GLU A 230 0.36 -13.33 -22.27
N MET A 231 0.08 -14.63 -22.28
CA MET A 231 -0.78 -15.29 -23.29
C MET A 231 -0.46 -14.89 -24.74
N GLY A 232 0.84 -14.67 -25.03
CA GLY A 232 1.32 -14.32 -26.40
C GLY A 232 1.23 -12.83 -26.76
N ALA A 233 0.77 -11.97 -25.88
CA ALA A 233 0.74 -10.53 -26.06
C ALA A 233 1.65 -9.85 -25.03
N ILE A 234 2.21 -8.69 -25.40
CA ILE A 234 2.94 -7.85 -24.42
C ILE A 234 1.89 -7.08 -23.63
N VAL A 235 1.92 -7.21 -22.30
CA VAL A 235 1.11 -6.41 -21.38
C VAL A 235 2.03 -5.42 -20.69
N THR A 236 1.78 -4.11 -20.88
CA THR A 236 2.52 -3.05 -20.15
C THR A 236 1.78 -2.62 -18.91
N ARG A 237 2.54 -2.43 -17.83
CA ARG A 237 2.07 -1.95 -16.53
C ARG A 237 2.92 -0.81 -16.03
N GLY A 238 2.32 0.19 -15.46
CA GLY A 238 2.99 1.35 -14.85
C GLY A 238 2.02 2.16 -13.99
N TRP A 239 2.51 3.12 -13.28
CA TRP A 239 3.90 3.51 -13.11
C TRP A 239 4.40 3.03 -11.75
N TYR A 240 5.64 2.56 -11.72
CA TYR A 240 6.34 2.20 -10.48
C TYR A 240 7.26 3.35 -10.11
N ARG A 241 7.04 3.96 -8.95
CA ARG A 241 7.88 5.06 -8.47
C ARG A 241 9.13 4.49 -7.79
N VAL A 242 10.30 4.91 -8.26
CA VAL A 242 11.60 4.52 -7.72
C VAL A 242 12.30 5.80 -7.23
N GLU A 243 12.36 5.98 -5.92
CA GLU A 243 13.01 7.16 -5.32
C GLU A 243 14.53 7.13 -5.54
N ALA A 244 15.18 8.30 -5.44
CA ALA A 244 16.62 8.43 -5.53
C ALA A 244 17.33 7.49 -4.54
N GLY A 245 18.30 6.72 -5.01
CA GLY A 245 19.05 5.76 -4.20
C GLY A 245 18.28 4.49 -3.82
N GLN A 246 17.06 4.27 -4.33
CA GLN A 246 16.26 3.09 -4.03
C GLN A 246 16.22 2.09 -5.17
N CYS A 247 15.97 0.83 -4.81
CA CYS A 247 15.64 -0.23 -5.76
C CYS A 247 14.19 -0.68 -5.54
N VAL A 248 13.49 -0.98 -6.63
CA VAL A 248 12.13 -1.53 -6.63
C VAL A 248 12.11 -2.81 -7.46
N ARG A 249 11.49 -3.84 -6.95
CA ARG A 249 11.24 -5.10 -7.64
C ARG A 249 9.76 -5.17 -8.01
N PRO A 250 9.40 -5.11 -9.30
CA PRO A 250 8.02 -5.29 -9.71
C PRO A 250 7.59 -6.75 -9.49
N ASP A 251 6.29 -6.92 -9.22
CA ASP A 251 5.68 -8.24 -9.18
C ASP A 251 5.62 -8.81 -10.60
N LEU A 252 6.42 -9.84 -10.87
CA LEU A 252 6.44 -10.55 -12.15
C LEU A 252 5.53 -11.78 -12.04
N ARG A 253 4.40 -11.74 -12.72
CA ARG A 253 3.55 -12.94 -12.82
C ARG A 253 4.23 -13.99 -13.69
N GLY A 254 4.42 -15.20 -13.14
CA GLY A 254 5.10 -16.29 -13.82
C GLY A 254 6.64 -16.18 -13.77
N ASP A 255 7.30 -16.81 -14.72
CA ASP A 255 8.76 -16.80 -14.89
C ASP A 255 9.08 -16.26 -16.29
N PRO A 256 9.04 -14.95 -16.50
CA PRO A 256 9.25 -14.36 -17.79
C PRO A 256 10.74 -14.38 -18.15
N HIS A 257 11.09 -14.99 -19.29
CA HIS A 257 12.46 -14.95 -19.82
C HIS A 257 12.80 -13.59 -20.44
N ARG A 258 11.82 -12.77 -20.80
CA ARG A 258 12.00 -11.47 -21.45
C ARG A 258 11.04 -10.45 -20.90
N LEU A 259 11.60 -9.29 -20.55
CA LEU A 259 10.87 -8.12 -20.10
C LEU A 259 11.12 -6.93 -21.01
N TYR A 260 10.26 -5.94 -20.90
CA TYR A 260 10.38 -4.63 -21.54
C TYR A 260 10.40 -3.56 -20.45
N SER A 261 11.38 -2.67 -20.47
CA SER A 261 11.54 -1.63 -19.44
C SER A 261 11.58 -0.25 -20.07
N TYR A 262 10.81 0.66 -19.51
CA TYR A 262 10.86 2.08 -19.80
C TYR A 262 10.78 2.86 -18.50
N ALA A 263 11.47 3.99 -18.42
CA ALA A 263 11.36 4.86 -17.25
C ALA A 263 11.64 6.31 -17.63
N GLU A 264 11.11 7.26 -16.85
CA GLU A 264 11.35 8.68 -16.98
C GLU A 264 11.56 9.35 -15.62
N ALA A 265 12.43 10.35 -15.56
CA ALA A 265 12.61 11.15 -14.36
C ALA A 265 11.48 12.14 -14.20
N VAL A 266 11.02 12.34 -12.95
CA VAL A 266 9.97 13.28 -12.62
C VAL A 266 10.38 14.24 -11.49
N ASP A 267 9.79 15.44 -11.51
CA ASP A 267 9.93 16.41 -10.42
C ASP A 267 9.00 16.06 -9.23
N ALA A 268 9.03 16.87 -8.17
CA ALA A 268 8.20 16.67 -6.99
C ALA A 268 6.69 16.76 -7.28
N SER A 269 6.29 17.37 -8.39
CA SER A 269 4.89 17.45 -8.84
C SER A 269 4.49 16.31 -9.79
N GLY A 270 5.41 15.38 -10.09
CA GLY A 270 5.18 14.26 -11.00
C GLY A 270 5.32 14.61 -12.48
N ARG A 271 5.82 15.80 -12.83
CA ARG A 271 6.05 16.18 -14.24
C ARG A 271 7.39 15.65 -14.71
N THR A 272 7.42 15.12 -15.94
CA THR A 272 8.63 14.60 -16.57
C THR A 272 9.72 15.68 -16.67
N ILE A 273 10.92 15.38 -16.17
CA ILE A 273 12.09 16.23 -16.29
C ILE A 273 12.62 16.17 -17.71
N LYS A 274 12.93 17.34 -18.29
CA LYS A 274 13.49 17.47 -19.64
C LYS A 274 14.86 18.13 -19.61
N ARG A 275 15.70 17.77 -20.56
CA ARG A 275 16.93 18.50 -20.93
C ARG A 275 16.68 19.14 -22.30
N GLY A 276 16.45 20.44 -22.33
CA GLY A 276 15.84 21.11 -23.47
C GLY A 276 14.43 20.55 -23.69
N ASP A 277 14.12 20.07 -24.88
CA ASP A 277 12.82 19.48 -25.22
C ASP A 277 12.78 17.95 -25.05
N VAL A 278 13.90 17.31 -24.70
CA VAL A 278 14.01 15.84 -24.61
C VAL A 278 13.75 15.39 -23.19
N PRO A 279 12.79 14.47 -22.96
CA PRO A 279 12.59 13.83 -21.66
C PRO A 279 13.86 13.13 -21.17
N LEU A 280 14.13 13.25 -19.87
CA LEU A 280 15.16 12.41 -19.23
C LEU A 280 14.53 11.04 -18.97
N ALA A 281 14.81 10.10 -19.89
CA ALA A 281 14.18 8.79 -19.90
C ALA A 281 15.20 7.68 -20.19
N TRP A 282 14.88 6.49 -19.73
CA TRP A 282 15.61 5.24 -19.96
C TRP A 282 14.71 4.24 -20.63
N GLY A 283 15.08 3.79 -21.80
CA GLY A 283 14.29 2.89 -22.61
C GLY A 283 15.07 2.33 -23.79
N GLY A 284 14.37 1.99 -24.86
CA GLY A 284 14.92 1.41 -26.07
C GLY A 284 14.05 1.68 -27.29
N THR A 285 14.04 0.73 -28.22
CA THR A 285 13.44 0.91 -29.54
C THR A 285 12.07 0.25 -29.72
N VAL A 286 11.60 -0.54 -28.73
CA VAL A 286 10.30 -1.21 -28.85
C VAL A 286 9.19 -0.25 -28.44
N ALA A 287 8.41 0.21 -29.43
CA ALA A 287 7.30 1.14 -29.19
C ALA A 287 6.12 0.41 -28.53
N LEU A 288 5.80 0.78 -27.28
CA LEU A 288 4.65 0.27 -26.54
C LEU A 288 3.85 1.44 -25.97
N CYS A 289 2.55 1.20 -25.76
CA CYS A 289 1.65 2.23 -25.22
C CYS A 289 1.84 2.39 -23.71
N THR A 290 1.76 3.64 -23.26
CA THR A 290 1.66 4.05 -21.85
C THR A 290 0.50 5.05 -21.71
N ARG A 291 0.16 5.40 -20.47
CA ARG A 291 -0.88 6.39 -20.15
C ARG A 291 -0.46 7.17 -18.92
N ASP A 292 -0.91 8.41 -18.81
CA ASP A 292 -0.79 9.18 -17.56
C ASP A 292 -1.56 8.46 -16.45
N GLY A 293 -0.99 8.49 -15.25
CA GLY A 293 -1.50 7.70 -14.13
C GLY A 293 -1.25 6.19 -14.29
N ARG A 294 -1.84 5.41 -13.41
CA ARG A 294 -1.67 3.96 -13.39
C ARG A 294 -2.33 3.31 -14.60
N PHE A 295 -1.70 2.27 -15.15
CA PHE A 295 -2.23 1.55 -16.31
C PHE A 295 -1.82 0.08 -16.38
N GLU A 296 -2.65 -0.70 -17.08
CA GLU A 296 -2.37 -2.02 -17.62
C GLU A 296 -2.93 -2.07 -19.05
N LEU A 297 -2.07 -2.31 -20.05
CA LEU A 297 -2.41 -2.26 -21.47
C LEU A 297 -1.86 -3.49 -22.19
N ALA A 298 -2.73 -4.21 -22.90
CA ALA A 298 -2.36 -5.40 -23.69
C ALA A 298 -2.30 -5.12 -25.22
N ASP A 299 -2.86 -4.01 -25.68
CA ASP A 299 -2.83 -3.63 -27.09
C ASP A 299 -1.96 -2.38 -27.28
N HIS A 300 -0.97 -2.49 -28.16
CA HIS A 300 0.03 -1.46 -28.42
C HIS A 300 0.00 -0.92 -29.86
N LYS A 301 -1.10 -1.14 -30.58
CA LYS A 301 -1.31 -0.58 -31.90
C LYS A 301 -1.87 0.84 -31.79
N ASP A 302 -1.34 1.74 -32.61
CA ASP A 302 -1.86 3.10 -32.77
C ASP A 302 -2.15 3.84 -31.45
N CYS A 303 -1.18 3.83 -30.51
CA CYS A 303 -1.31 4.47 -29.19
C CYS A 303 -1.92 5.87 -29.25
N PRO A 304 -1.45 6.81 -30.12
CA PRO A 304 -1.98 8.18 -30.14
C PRO A 304 -3.46 8.26 -30.54
N SER A 305 -3.91 7.43 -31.47
CA SER A 305 -5.32 7.44 -31.92
C SER A 305 -6.31 7.01 -30.82
N ARG A 306 -5.78 6.36 -29.78
CA ARG A 306 -6.52 5.88 -28.61
C ARG A 306 -6.34 6.77 -27.37
N GLY A 307 -5.72 7.94 -27.54
CA GLY A 307 -5.41 8.85 -26.42
C GLY A 307 -4.35 8.31 -25.47
N LEU A 308 -3.47 7.42 -25.96
CA LEU A 308 -2.37 6.86 -25.21
C LEU A 308 -1.05 7.46 -25.68
N ASN A 309 -0.05 7.47 -24.80
CA ASN A 309 1.31 7.84 -25.15
C ASN A 309 2.06 6.64 -25.74
N SER A 310 3.00 6.89 -26.64
CA SER A 310 3.93 5.87 -27.14
C SER A 310 5.30 6.09 -26.53
N ALA A 311 5.86 5.04 -25.92
CA ALA A 311 7.19 5.09 -25.32
C ALA A 311 8.10 3.96 -25.87
N GLY A 312 9.37 4.24 -26.00
CA GLY A 312 10.37 3.27 -26.47
C GLY A 312 10.88 2.42 -25.31
N PHE A 313 10.49 1.15 -25.26
CA PHE A 313 10.93 0.20 -24.22
C PHE A 313 12.24 -0.51 -24.62
N ALA A 314 13.14 -0.67 -23.66
CA ALA A 314 14.31 -1.54 -23.78
C ALA A 314 13.90 -3.00 -23.56
N VAL A 315 14.42 -3.89 -24.37
CA VAL A 315 14.27 -5.35 -24.18
C VAL A 315 15.29 -5.80 -23.13
N ILE A 316 14.81 -6.46 -22.08
CA ILE A 316 15.62 -7.03 -21.03
C ILE A 316 15.49 -8.56 -21.12
N ASP A 317 16.56 -9.23 -21.43
CA ASP A 317 16.62 -10.69 -21.39
C ASP A 317 17.04 -11.11 -19.98
N ILE A 318 16.14 -11.79 -19.28
CA ILE A 318 16.42 -12.32 -17.93
C ILE A 318 17.15 -13.65 -18.06
N GLY A 319 16.89 -14.43 -19.12
CA GLY A 319 17.53 -15.69 -19.41
C GLY A 319 17.54 -16.66 -18.23
N SER A 320 18.64 -17.39 -18.08
CA SER A 320 18.90 -18.25 -16.92
C SER A 320 19.62 -17.52 -15.77
N GLN A 321 19.73 -16.19 -15.83
CA GLN A 321 20.41 -15.41 -14.78
C GLN A 321 19.54 -15.31 -13.54
N PRO A 322 20.06 -15.59 -12.36
CA PRO A 322 19.28 -15.53 -11.13
C PRO A 322 18.80 -14.12 -10.80
N THR A 323 19.51 -13.08 -11.26
CA THR A 323 19.17 -11.68 -10.97
C THR A 323 19.53 -10.77 -12.13
N THR A 324 18.57 -9.95 -12.54
CA THR A 324 18.79 -8.88 -13.53
C THR A 324 18.41 -7.53 -12.94
N THR A 325 19.32 -6.57 -12.94
CA THR A 325 19.08 -5.23 -12.41
C THR A 325 19.27 -4.19 -13.50
N VAL A 326 18.24 -3.40 -13.75
CA VAL A 326 18.35 -2.18 -14.56
C VAL A 326 18.61 -1.00 -13.63
N ARG A 327 19.71 -0.27 -13.90
CA ARG A 327 20.09 0.90 -13.13
C ARG A 327 19.86 2.16 -13.95
N PHE A 328 19.03 3.06 -13.41
CA PHE A 328 18.83 4.38 -13.97
C PHE A 328 19.98 5.28 -13.52
N LYS A 329 20.75 5.82 -14.44
CA LYS A 329 21.86 6.73 -14.17
C LYS A 329 21.68 8.00 -14.97
N GLU A 330 22.11 9.12 -14.42
CA GLU A 330 22.17 10.37 -15.19
C GLU A 330 23.22 10.24 -16.30
N PRO A 331 22.90 10.64 -17.56
CA PRO A 331 23.84 10.66 -18.66
C PRO A 331 24.90 11.73 -18.52
#